data_abc1f2c2690e2953038bc7e258ce055f
#
_entry.id   abc1f2c2690e2953038bc7e258ce055f
#
_cell.length_a   1.000
_cell.length_b   1.000
_cell.length_c   1.000
_cell.angle_alpha   90.00
_cell.angle_beta   90.00
_cell.angle_gamma   90.00
#
_symmetry.space_group_name_H-M   'P 1'
#
loop_
_entity.id
_entity.type
_entity.pdbx_description
1 polymer ?
#
loop_
_entity_poly.entity_id
_entity_poly.type
_entity_poly.pdbx_seq_one_letter_code
_entity_poly.pdbx_strand_id
1 'polypeptide(L)'
;MKSICRFCLYIFIVLFLFPFSAYTQASGKKFVVVIDAGHGGKDPGAIGRIIREKNINLGIALKLGALIRENHPDVKVVYTRDRDIFVELQQRANIANRVKADLFISIHTNSATNRSAYGTETYTLGLARTEENLRVAKRENSVILLEDDFSKRYEGFDPNSTESYIMFEFLQDKHLEQSINLASSIQRQFKNSAKRVDRGV
;
A
#
# COMPACT_ATOMS: atom_id res chain seq x y z
N MET A 1 24.91 17.08 -64.85
CA MET A 1 23.68 16.38 -64.39
C MET A 1 23.92 14.98 -63.83
N LYS A 2 24.90 14.17 -64.28
CA LYS A 2 25.12 12.78 -63.76
C LYS A 2 25.74 12.70 -62.36
N SER A 3 26.46 13.72 -61.89
CA SER A 3 27.07 13.73 -60.54
C SER A 3 26.08 13.99 -59.40
N ILE A 4 25.06 14.83 -59.63
CA ILE A 4 24.03 15.14 -58.62
C ILE A 4 23.17 13.92 -58.32
N CYS A 5 22.87 13.13 -59.30
CA CYS A 5 22.04 11.92 -59.16
C CYS A 5 22.75 10.83 -58.32
N ARG A 6 24.07 10.69 -58.43
CA ARG A 6 24.85 9.73 -57.61
C ARG A 6 24.91 10.16 -56.14
N PHE A 7 25.05 11.46 -55.87
CA PHE A 7 25.09 11.98 -54.49
C PHE A 7 23.75 11.81 -53.77
N CYS A 8 22.64 12.08 -54.44
CA CYS A 8 21.30 11.83 -53.89
C CYS A 8 21.05 10.32 -53.65
N LEU A 9 21.58 9.43 -54.48
CA LEU A 9 21.44 7.99 -54.27
C LEU A 9 22.20 7.51 -52.99
N TYR A 10 23.41 8.06 -52.74
CA TYR A 10 24.16 7.72 -51.54
C TYR A 10 23.49 8.22 -50.27
N ILE A 11 22.90 9.42 -50.28
CA ILE A 11 22.15 9.94 -49.12
C ILE A 11 20.91 9.06 -48.83
N PHE A 12 20.25 8.59 -49.86
CA PHE A 12 19.08 7.69 -49.66
C PHE A 12 19.47 6.31 -49.11
N ILE A 13 20.62 5.77 -49.53
CA ILE A 13 21.13 4.47 -49.04
C ILE A 13 21.61 4.59 -47.59
N VAL A 14 22.26 5.71 -47.21
CA VAL A 14 22.72 5.94 -45.80
C VAL A 14 21.54 6.13 -44.84
N LEU A 15 20.43 6.74 -45.27
CA LEU A 15 19.22 6.88 -44.46
C LEU A 15 18.49 5.55 -44.24
N PHE A 16 18.64 4.56 -45.15
CA PHE A 16 18.02 3.22 -45.02
C PHE A 16 18.86 2.23 -44.20
N LEU A 17 20.17 2.56 -43.94
CA LEU A 17 21.06 1.69 -43.17
C LEU A 17 21.07 1.98 -41.68
N PHE A 18 20.39 3.05 -41.20
CA PHE A 18 20.16 3.22 -39.78
C PHE A 18 19.03 2.25 -39.39
N PRO A 19 19.32 1.20 -38.59
CA PRO A 19 18.27 0.41 -38.02
C PRO A 19 17.43 1.35 -37.14
N PHE A 20 16.21 1.62 -37.58
CA PHE A 20 15.20 2.23 -36.73
C PHE A 20 14.96 1.20 -35.62
N SER A 21 15.78 1.26 -34.55
CA SER A 21 15.50 0.53 -33.33
C SER A 21 14.19 1.07 -32.80
N ALA A 22 13.09 0.54 -33.30
CA ALA A 22 11.80 0.68 -32.66
C ALA A 22 11.98 0.08 -31.28
N TYR A 23 12.23 0.93 -30.28
CA TYR A 23 12.03 0.57 -28.89
C TYR A 23 10.56 0.20 -28.77
N THR A 24 10.25 -1.06 -29.02
CA THR A 24 9.00 -1.67 -28.56
C THR A 24 9.06 -1.60 -27.04
N GLN A 25 8.56 -0.51 -26.47
CA GLN A 25 8.23 -0.45 -25.07
C GLN A 25 7.24 -1.57 -24.84
N ALA A 26 7.73 -2.70 -24.33
CA ALA A 26 6.88 -3.80 -23.95
C ALA A 26 5.84 -3.22 -22.97
N SER A 27 4.62 -3.08 -23.46
CA SER A 27 3.45 -2.71 -22.67
C SER A 27 3.09 -3.87 -21.73
N GLY A 28 4.04 -4.24 -20.87
CA GLY A 28 3.81 -5.15 -19.77
C GLY A 28 2.81 -4.51 -18.81
N LYS A 29 1.88 -5.30 -18.32
CA LYS A 29 0.99 -4.88 -17.22
C LYS A 29 1.85 -4.27 -16.10
N LYS A 30 1.65 -2.98 -15.81
CA LYS A 30 2.37 -2.33 -14.70
C LYS A 30 2.00 -3.00 -13.38
N PHE A 31 2.99 -3.18 -12.51
CA PHE A 31 2.74 -3.60 -11.13
C PHE A 31 1.98 -2.49 -10.40
N VAL A 32 0.87 -2.82 -9.74
CA VAL A 32 -0.01 -1.85 -9.11
C VAL A 32 0.10 -1.94 -7.60
N VAL A 33 0.57 -0.87 -6.97
CA VAL A 33 0.60 -0.73 -5.51
C VAL A 33 -0.51 0.21 -5.07
N VAL A 34 -1.37 -0.25 -4.16
CA VAL A 34 -2.30 0.60 -3.44
C VAL A 34 -1.71 0.94 -2.08
N ILE A 35 -1.59 2.24 -1.78
CA ILE A 35 -1.16 2.74 -0.48
C ILE A 35 -2.39 3.28 0.24
N ASP A 36 -2.68 2.68 1.37
CA ASP A 36 -3.77 3.06 2.24
C ASP A 36 -3.23 3.89 3.41
N ALA A 37 -3.67 5.14 3.50
CA ALA A 37 -3.42 5.95 4.68
C ALA A 37 -4.57 5.71 5.67
N GLY A 38 -4.34 4.97 6.74
CA GLY A 38 -5.36 4.65 7.73
C GLY A 38 -6.04 5.88 8.31
N HIS A 39 -7.31 5.72 8.69
CA HIS A 39 -8.17 6.79 9.22
C HIS A 39 -8.45 7.92 8.20
N GLY A 40 -8.90 9.09 8.67
CA GLY A 40 -9.15 10.26 7.82
C GLY A 40 -10.52 10.92 8.07
N GLY A 41 -10.63 12.20 7.77
CA GLY A 41 -11.87 12.98 7.94
C GLY A 41 -12.41 12.92 9.37
N LYS A 42 -13.61 12.37 9.56
CA LYS A 42 -14.28 12.21 10.86
C LYS A 42 -13.60 11.20 11.80
N ASP A 43 -12.77 10.29 11.24
CA ASP A 43 -11.99 9.33 12.02
C ASP A 43 -10.57 9.85 12.26
N PRO A 44 -10.24 10.30 13.47
CA PRO A 44 -8.91 10.84 13.78
C PRO A 44 -7.85 9.76 13.95
N GLY A 45 -8.22 8.47 14.16
CA GLY A 45 -7.34 7.44 14.69
C GLY A 45 -6.90 7.77 16.13
N ALA A 46 -5.73 7.35 16.53
CA ALA A 46 -5.16 7.70 17.82
C ALA A 46 -4.95 9.22 17.95
N ILE A 47 -5.39 9.76 19.09
CA ILE A 47 -5.29 11.19 19.38
C ILE A 47 -4.06 11.42 20.27
N GLY A 48 -2.98 11.89 19.66
CA GLY A 48 -1.80 12.33 20.36
C GLY A 48 -1.97 13.74 20.93
N ARG A 49 -1.02 14.16 21.77
CA ARG A 49 -1.04 15.49 22.40
C ARG A 49 -0.93 16.64 21.38
N ILE A 50 -0.24 16.44 20.27
CA ILE A 50 0.07 17.47 19.27
C ILE A 50 -0.56 17.14 17.93
N ILE A 51 -0.56 15.87 17.54
CA ILE A 51 -0.96 15.43 16.20
C ILE A 51 -1.88 14.20 16.29
N ARG A 52 -2.75 14.04 15.32
CA ARG A 52 -3.64 12.89 15.18
C ARG A 52 -3.02 11.88 14.23
N GLU A 53 -3.27 10.60 14.47
CA GLU A 53 -2.77 9.49 13.67
C GLU A 53 -3.05 9.67 12.17
N LYS A 54 -4.27 10.04 11.80
CA LYS A 54 -4.67 10.27 10.41
C LYS A 54 -3.74 11.19 9.62
N ASN A 55 -3.15 12.18 10.30
CA ASN A 55 -2.26 13.16 9.66
C ASN A 55 -0.86 12.57 9.43
N ILE A 56 -0.37 11.78 10.39
CA ILE A 56 0.91 11.08 10.28
C ILE A 56 0.82 10.06 9.16
N ASN A 57 -0.23 9.24 9.18
CA ASN A 57 -0.45 8.19 8.18
C ASN A 57 -0.52 8.76 6.76
N LEU A 58 -1.24 9.88 6.57
CA LEU A 58 -1.30 10.57 5.28
C LEU A 58 0.07 11.07 4.82
N GLY A 59 0.81 11.72 5.71
CA GLY A 59 2.15 12.23 5.40
C GLY A 59 3.12 11.12 4.98
N ILE A 60 3.11 9.99 5.68
CA ILE A 60 3.94 8.83 5.36
C ILE A 60 3.49 8.22 4.01
N ALA A 61 2.18 8.02 3.81
CA ALA A 61 1.64 7.45 2.59
C ALA A 61 2.03 8.27 1.34
N LEU A 62 1.86 9.58 1.40
CA LEU A 62 2.22 10.47 0.29
C LEU A 62 3.72 10.45 0.00
N LYS A 63 4.56 10.45 1.05
CA LYS A 63 6.02 10.36 0.89
C LYS A 63 6.45 9.01 0.31
N LEU A 64 5.88 7.92 0.80
CA LEU A 64 6.15 6.57 0.27
C LEU A 64 5.80 6.49 -1.23
N GLY A 65 4.62 6.94 -1.59
CA GLY A 65 4.21 6.88 -3.00
C GLY A 65 5.00 7.82 -3.92
N ALA A 66 5.48 8.95 -3.41
CA ALA A 66 6.41 9.81 -4.15
C ALA A 66 7.73 9.08 -4.42
N LEU A 67 8.32 8.44 -3.39
CA LEU A 67 9.55 7.67 -3.50
C LEU A 67 9.41 6.47 -4.45
N ILE A 68 8.27 5.77 -4.40
CA ILE A 68 8.01 4.66 -5.34
C ILE A 68 7.98 5.18 -6.79
N ARG A 69 7.27 6.27 -7.07
CA ARG A 69 7.18 6.84 -8.42
C ARG A 69 8.53 7.32 -8.95
N GLU A 70 9.35 7.88 -8.07
CA GLU A 70 10.68 8.38 -8.40
C GLU A 70 11.66 7.24 -8.74
N ASN A 71 11.65 6.15 -7.96
CA ASN A 71 12.61 5.07 -8.07
C ASN A 71 12.12 3.88 -8.90
N HIS A 72 10.79 3.75 -9.12
CA HIS A 72 10.15 2.65 -9.83
C HIS A 72 9.08 3.18 -10.81
N PRO A 73 9.46 3.79 -11.94
CA PRO A 73 8.52 4.41 -12.89
C PRO A 73 7.60 3.41 -13.59
N ASP A 74 7.96 2.13 -13.54
CA ASP A 74 7.15 0.98 -14.01
C ASP A 74 6.05 0.57 -13.03
N VAL A 75 6.07 1.08 -11.79
CA VAL A 75 5.06 0.81 -10.77
C VAL A 75 3.96 1.89 -10.80
N LYS A 76 2.71 1.44 -10.83
CA LYS A 76 1.55 2.32 -10.69
C LYS A 76 1.17 2.45 -9.22
N VAL A 77 1.28 3.65 -8.67
CA VAL A 77 0.84 3.96 -7.30
C VAL A 77 -0.56 4.55 -7.30
N VAL A 78 -1.44 3.95 -6.49
CA VAL A 78 -2.81 4.42 -6.22
C VAL A 78 -2.95 4.63 -4.71
N TYR A 79 -3.65 5.67 -4.30
CA TYR A 79 -3.95 5.92 -2.88
C TYR A 79 -5.42 5.63 -2.60
N THR A 80 -5.74 5.15 -1.40
CA THR A 80 -7.13 5.12 -0.92
C THR A 80 -7.63 6.52 -0.60
N ARG A 81 -6.73 7.38 -0.08
CA ARG A 81 -6.94 8.82 0.07
C ARG A 81 -5.60 9.56 -0.07
N ASP A 82 -5.66 10.74 -0.61
CA ASP A 82 -4.53 11.67 -0.81
C ASP A 82 -4.69 13.00 -0.06
N ARG A 83 -5.77 13.11 0.73
CA ARG A 83 -6.11 14.26 1.57
C ARG A 83 -6.88 13.81 2.81
N ASP A 84 -7.21 14.76 3.69
CA ASP A 84 -7.95 14.44 4.93
C ASP A 84 -9.45 14.26 4.67
N ILE A 85 -9.81 13.08 4.15
CA ILE A 85 -11.20 12.63 3.94
C ILE A 85 -11.40 11.27 4.63
N PHE A 86 -12.63 11.00 5.03
CA PHE A 86 -13.04 9.69 5.52
C PHE A 86 -13.27 8.75 4.34
N VAL A 87 -12.68 7.56 4.39
CA VAL A 87 -12.89 6.48 3.44
C VAL A 87 -13.23 5.22 4.23
N GLU A 88 -14.41 4.66 3.99
CA GLU A 88 -14.90 3.45 4.63
C GLU A 88 -13.98 2.25 4.34
N LEU A 89 -13.89 1.28 5.27
CA LEU A 89 -13.00 0.12 5.10
C LEU A 89 -13.32 -0.68 3.83
N GLN A 90 -14.61 -0.91 3.56
CA GLN A 90 -15.01 -1.61 2.34
C GLN A 90 -14.62 -0.84 1.07
N GLN A 91 -14.67 0.49 1.10
CA GLN A 91 -14.25 1.30 -0.05
C GLN A 91 -12.74 1.21 -0.30
N ARG A 92 -11.92 1.10 0.75
CA ARG A 92 -10.46 0.88 0.63
C ARG A 92 -10.17 -0.42 -0.12
N ALA A 93 -10.83 -1.51 0.28
CA ALA A 93 -10.75 -2.80 -0.40
C ALA A 93 -11.27 -2.72 -1.86
N ASN A 94 -12.39 -2.03 -2.08
CA ASN A 94 -12.96 -1.85 -3.43
C ASN A 94 -12.04 -1.06 -4.35
N ILE A 95 -11.31 -0.06 -3.84
CA ILE A 95 -10.29 0.68 -4.61
C ILE A 95 -9.20 -0.30 -5.08
N ALA A 96 -8.65 -1.12 -4.18
CA ALA A 96 -7.62 -2.09 -4.51
C ALA A 96 -8.10 -3.12 -5.54
N ASN A 97 -9.29 -3.69 -5.33
CA ASN A 97 -9.88 -4.67 -6.22
C ASN A 97 -10.18 -4.11 -7.61
N ARG A 98 -10.74 -2.90 -7.69
CA ARG A 98 -11.06 -2.23 -8.95
C ARG A 98 -9.83 -1.96 -9.81
N VAL A 99 -8.71 -1.60 -9.21
CA VAL A 99 -7.46 -1.37 -9.94
C VAL A 99 -6.66 -2.65 -10.15
N LYS A 100 -7.15 -3.79 -9.64
CA LYS A 100 -6.46 -5.09 -9.65
C LYS A 100 -5.06 -4.95 -9.06
N ALA A 101 -4.99 -4.43 -7.83
CA ALA A 101 -3.75 -4.21 -7.13
C ALA A 101 -2.96 -5.52 -6.98
N ASP A 102 -1.67 -5.44 -7.25
CA ASP A 102 -0.73 -6.54 -7.00
C ASP A 102 -0.22 -6.50 -5.54
N LEU A 103 -0.27 -5.31 -4.90
CA LEU A 103 0.12 -5.09 -3.51
C LEU A 103 -0.76 -4.02 -2.86
N PHE A 104 -1.20 -4.29 -1.62
CA PHE A 104 -1.89 -3.34 -0.75
C PHE A 104 -1.06 -3.10 0.51
N ILE A 105 -0.74 -1.83 0.80
CA ILE A 105 0.02 -1.42 1.99
C ILE A 105 -0.83 -0.44 2.77
N SER A 106 -1.23 -0.80 3.99
CA SER A 106 -1.88 0.11 4.92
C SER A 106 -0.88 0.68 5.92
N ILE A 107 -1.02 1.96 6.23
CA ILE A 107 -0.11 2.72 7.11
C ILE A 107 -0.90 3.22 8.29
N HIS A 108 -0.45 2.81 9.49
CA HIS A 108 -1.00 3.20 10.77
C HIS A 108 0.10 3.66 11.72
N THR A 109 -0.28 4.43 12.73
CA THR A 109 0.60 4.90 13.80
C THR A 109 -0.06 4.61 15.13
N ASN A 110 0.12 3.37 15.59
CA ASN A 110 -0.54 2.85 16.77
C ASN A 110 -0.21 3.65 18.04
N SER A 111 -1.20 3.87 18.90
CA SER A 111 -0.98 4.36 20.24
C SER A 111 -0.69 3.20 21.20
N ALA A 112 0.12 3.46 22.22
CA ALA A 112 0.35 2.52 23.29
C ALA A 112 0.06 3.18 24.65
N THR A 113 -0.46 2.39 25.58
CA THR A 113 -0.66 2.83 26.98
C THR A 113 0.68 3.11 27.66
N ASN A 114 1.68 2.29 27.35
CA ASN A 114 3.04 2.48 27.81
C ASN A 114 3.72 3.57 26.98
N ARG A 115 4.02 4.71 27.62
CA ARG A 115 4.67 5.86 26.97
C ARG A 115 6.10 5.61 26.51
N SER A 116 6.76 4.55 26.97
CA SER A 116 8.08 4.14 26.52
C SER A 116 8.02 3.22 25.31
N ALA A 117 6.83 2.81 24.83
CA ALA A 117 6.70 2.01 23.64
C ALA A 117 7.08 2.82 22.39
N TYR A 118 8.03 2.30 21.63
CA TYR A 118 8.47 2.88 20.36
C TYR A 118 9.01 1.78 19.45
N GLY A 119 9.08 2.07 18.16
CA GLY A 119 9.57 1.11 17.17
C GLY A 119 8.59 0.95 16.01
N THR A 120 8.83 -0.09 15.22
CA THR A 120 8.03 -0.43 14.05
C THR A 120 7.60 -1.88 14.09
N GLU A 121 6.40 -2.14 13.64
CA GLU A 121 5.79 -3.44 13.46
C GLU A 121 5.25 -3.52 12.03
N THR A 122 5.31 -4.70 11.42
CA THR A 122 4.68 -4.91 10.11
C THR A 122 3.75 -6.11 10.22
N TYR A 123 2.47 -5.88 10.01
CA TYR A 123 1.44 -6.90 10.08
C TYR A 123 1.13 -7.45 8.69
N THR A 124 0.89 -8.74 8.62
CA THR A 124 0.32 -9.39 7.43
C THR A 124 -1.09 -9.83 7.74
N LEU A 125 -1.95 -9.83 6.72
CA LEU A 125 -3.28 -10.39 6.87
C LEU A 125 -3.17 -11.91 7.04
N GLY A 126 -3.70 -12.43 8.14
CA GLY A 126 -3.61 -13.84 8.50
C GLY A 126 -3.95 -14.05 9.97
N LEU A 127 -3.67 -15.25 10.50
CA LEU A 127 -3.96 -15.63 11.88
C LEU A 127 -3.31 -14.67 12.88
N ALA A 128 -4.12 -14.04 13.73
CA ALA A 128 -3.63 -13.27 14.87
C ALA A 128 -2.94 -14.23 15.85
N ARG A 129 -1.61 -14.31 15.77
CA ARG A 129 -0.82 -15.25 16.57
C ARG A 129 -0.70 -14.85 18.05
N THR A 130 -1.06 -13.63 18.39
CA THR A 130 -0.99 -13.09 19.75
C THR A 130 -2.25 -12.28 20.08
N GLU A 131 -2.58 -12.21 21.38
CA GLU A 131 -3.64 -11.31 21.85
C GLU A 131 -3.37 -9.84 21.51
N GLU A 132 -2.11 -9.46 21.43
CA GLU A 132 -1.72 -8.10 21.05
C GLU A 132 -2.08 -7.81 19.60
N ASN A 133 -1.79 -8.73 18.67
CA ASN A 133 -2.16 -8.60 17.26
C ASN A 133 -3.67 -8.52 17.09
N LEU A 134 -4.42 -9.38 17.80
CA LEU A 134 -5.88 -9.36 17.78
C LEU A 134 -6.43 -8.02 18.32
N ARG A 135 -5.84 -7.49 19.39
CA ARG A 135 -6.24 -6.20 19.95
C ARG A 135 -5.99 -5.04 18.96
N VAL A 136 -4.88 -5.06 18.24
CA VAL A 136 -4.63 -4.09 17.16
C VAL A 136 -5.67 -4.23 16.06
N ALA A 137 -5.91 -5.44 15.56
CA ALA A 137 -6.92 -5.69 14.53
C ALA A 137 -8.32 -5.21 14.95
N LYS A 138 -8.74 -5.52 16.18
CA LYS A 138 -10.02 -5.05 16.74
C LYS A 138 -10.11 -3.53 16.77
N ARG A 139 -9.05 -2.85 17.18
CA ARG A 139 -9.02 -1.39 17.25
C ARG A 139 -9.11 -0.77 15.85
N GLU A 140 -8.32 -1.25 14.90
CA GLU A 140 -8.32 -0.71 13.53
C GLU A 140 -9.64 -0.97 12.80
N ASN A 141 -10.27 -2.13 13.04
CA ASN A 141 -11.56 -2.45 12.46
C ASN A 141 -12.75 -1.80 13.18
N SER A 142 -12.59 -1.29 14.40
CA SER A 142 -13.68 -0.61 15.11
C SER A 142 -14.22 0.63 14.38
N VAL A 143 -13.47 1.16 13.42
CA VAL A 143 -13.89 2.28 12.56
C VAL A 143 -15.16 1.98 11.76
N ILE A 144 -15.50 0.70 11.51
CA ILE A 144 -16.77 0.32 10.85
C ILE A 144 -17.99 0.83 11.61
N LEU A 145 -17.90 1.01 12.94
CA LEU A 145 -18.98 1.57 13.76
C LEU A 145 -19.25 3.07 13.45
N LEU A 146 -18.33 3.74 12.74
CA LEU A 146 -18.50 5.12 12.25
C LEU A 146 -19.07 5.16 10.83
N GLU A 147 -19.26 4.00 10.18
CA GLU A 147 -19.79 3.89 8.83
C GLU A 147 -21.31 3.87 8.86
N ASP A 148 -21.93 4.50 7.85
CA ASP A 148 -23.36 4.46 7.69
C ASP A 148 -23.79 3.03 7.26
N ASP A 149 -24.90 2.54 7.84
CA ASP A 149 -25.45 1.18 7.58
C ASP A 149 -24.48 0.01 7.80
N PHE A 150 -23.51 0.16 8.73
CA PHE A 150 -22.49 -0.86 8.98
C PHE A 150 -23.10 -2.25 9.28
N SER A 151 -24.20 -2.31 10.00
CA SER A 151 -24.85 -3.57 10.38
C SER A 151 -25.36 -4.39 9.19
N LYS A 152 -25.79 -3.72 8.11
CA LYS A 152 -26.21 -4.38 6.86
C LYS A 152 -25.01 -4.73 5.98
N ARG A 153 -24.00 -3.85 5.97
CA ARG A 153 -22.83 -3.95 5.10
C ARG A 153 -21.86 -5.04 5.55
N TYR A 154 -21.75 -5.24 6.87
CA TYR A 154 -20.89 -6.23 7.49
C TYR A 154 -21.69 -7.29 8.23
N GLU A 155 -22.78 -7.75 7.62
CA GLU A 155 -23.65 -8.76 8.20
C GLU A 155 -22.85 -10.00 8.64
N GLY A 156 -23.02 -10.39 9.91
CA GLY A 156 -22.29 -11.51 10.50
C GLY A 156 -20.86 -11.20 10.99
N PHE A 157 -20.37 -9.96 10.84
CA PHE A 157 -19.09 -9.53 11.41
C PHE A 157 -19.30 -8.56 12.57
N ASP A 158 -18.87 -8.98 13.77
CA ASP A 158 -18.77 -8.10 14.94
C ASP A 158 -17.31 -7.74 15.19
N PRO A 159 -16.93 -6.45 15.08
CA PRO A 159 -15.54 -6.02 15.28
C PRO A 159 -15.04 -6.23 16.72
N ASN A 160 -15.93 -6.50 17.68
CA ASN A 160 -15.56 -6.78 19.06
C ASN A 160 -15.45 -8.29 19.35
N SER A 161 -15.98 -9.15 18.49
CA SER A 161 -15.94 -10.60 18.64
C SER A 161 -14.63 -11.21 18.11
N THR A 162 -14.00 -12.07 18.90
CA THR A 162 -12.83 -12.84 18.48
C THR A 162 -13.19 -13.86 17.41
N GLU A 163 -14.36 -14.44 17.51
CA GLU A 163 -14.90 -15.46 16.60
C GLU A 163 -15.05 -14.91 15.18
N SER A 164 -15.48 -13.64 15.05
CA SER A 164 -15.58 -12.97 13.75
C SER A 164 -14.22 -12.91 13.05
N TYR A 165 -13.14 -12.62 13.78
CA TYR A 165 -11.79 -12.58 13.19
C TYR A 165 -11.30 -13.96 12.77
N ILE A 166 -11.55 -15.00 13.57
CA ILE A 166 -11.16 -16.38 13.25
C ILE A 166 -11.82 -16.83 11.94
N MET A 167 -13.10 -16.52 11.74
CA MET A 167 -13.80 -16.89 10.50
C MET A 167 -13.20 -16.23 9.24
N PHE A 168 -12.80 -14.97 9.33
CA PHE A 168 -12.20 -14.26 8.21
C PHE A 168 -10.79 -14.73 7.88
N GLU A 169 -10.04 -15.23 8.85
CA GLU A 169 -8.67 -15.73 8.68
C GLU A 169 -8.59 -16.96 7.78
N PHE A 170 -9.57 -17.87 7.83
CA PHE A 170 -9.60 -19.07 6.99
C PHE A 170 -9.72 -18.79 5.48
N LEU A 171 -10.10 -17.58 5.08
CA LEU A 171 -10.32 -17.21 3.68
C LEU A 171 -9.09 -16.61 2.98
N GLN A 172 -7.97 -16.40 3.66
CA GLN A 172 -6.91 -15.46 3.25
C GLN A 172 -5.56 -16.07 2.85
N ASP A 173 -5.43 -17.40 2.74
CA ASP A 173 -4.10 -18.06 2.76
C ASP A 173 -3.25 -17.95 1.47
N LYS A 174 -3.83 -17.58 0.32
CA LYS A 174 -3.16 -17.72 -0.99
C LYS A 174 -1.84 -16.92 -1.17
N HIS A 175 -1.67 -15.80 -0.47
CA HIS A 175 -0.52 -14.89 -0.64
C HIS A 175 0.23 -14.61 0.68
N LEU A 176 -0.05 -15.38 1.72
CA LEU A 176 0.49 -15.16 3.05
C LEU A 176 2.02 -15.22 3.07
N GLU A 177 2.61 -16.20 2.40
CA GLU A 177 4.06 -16.36 2.34
C GLU A 177 4.77 -15.15 1.71
N GLN A 178 4.25 -14.63 0.58
CA GLN A 178 4.82 -13.44 -0.06
C GLN A 178 4.65 -12.21 0.84
N SER A 179 3.52 -12.10 1.52
CA SER A 179 3.25 -11.00 2.47
C SER A 179 4.22 -11.03 3.65
N ILE A 180 4.48 -12.21 4.24
CA ILE A 180 5.45 -12.39 5.33
C ILE A 180 6.87 -12.05 4.86
N ASN A 181 7.27 -12.49 3.68
CA ASN A 181 8.59 -12.20 3.11
C ASN A 181 8.80 -10.69 2.89
N LEU A 182 7.78 -10.00 2.38
CA LEU A 182 7.81 -8.54 2.22
C LEU A 182 7.85 -7.83 3.58
N ALA A 183 7.00 -8.22 4.51
CA ALA A 183 6.94 -7.65 5.87
C ALA A 183 8.28 -7.80 6.60
N SER A 184 8.89 -8.99 6.52
CA SER A 184 10.21 -9.25 7.10
C SER A 184 11.31 -8.40 6.45
N SER A 185 11.20 -8.14 5.15
CA SER A 185 12.14 -7.26 4.44
C SER A 185 11.97 -5.80 4.86
N ILE A 186 10.74 -5.33 5.04
CA ILE A 186 10.42 -3.99 5.55
C ILE A 186 10.98 -3.81 6.96
N GLN A 187 10.72 -4.75 7.87
CA GLN A 187 11.21 -4.68 9.25
C GLN A 187 12.74 -4.66 9.31
N ARG A 188 13.41 -5.45 8.49
CA ARG A 188 14.87 -5.42 8.37
C ARG A 188 15.40 -4.06 7.95
N GLN A 189 14.71 -3.36 7.04
CA GLN A 189 15.08 -2.01 6.63
C GLN A 189 14.81 -0.98 7.73
N PHE A 190 13.71 -1.08 8.44
CA PHE A 190 13.46 -0.25 9.61
C PHE A 190 14.56 -0.38 10.66
N LYS A 191 14.98 -1.61 10.97
CA LYS A 191 16.07 -1.88 11.92
C LYS A 191 17.42 -1.38 11.40
N ASN A 192 17.80 -1.79 10.20
CA ASN A 192 19.17 -1.60 9.71
C ASN A 192 19.43 -0.23 9.11
N SER A 193 18.46 0.33 8.37
CA SER A 193 18.61 1.61 7.67
C SER A 193 18.03 2.77 8.46
N ALA A 194 16.80 2.64 8.95
CA ALA A 194 16.11 3.69 9.69
C ALA A 194 16.45 3.68 11.19
N LYS A 195 17.23 2.70 11.68
CA LYS A 195 17.63 2.56 13.10
C LYS A 195 16.44 2.57 14.07
N ARG A 196 15.33 2.00 13.66
CA ARG A 196 14.14 1.84 14.50
C ARG A 196 14.20 0.52 15.26
N VAL A 197 13.57 0.50 16.44
CA VAL A 197 13.38 -0.75 17.18
C VAL A 197 12.47 -1.65 16.38
N ASP A 198 12.92 -2.86 16.13
CA ASP A 198 12.20 -3.91 15.46
C ASP A 198 11.27 -4.60 16.48
N ARG A 199 9.97 -4.50 16.27
CA ARG A 199 8.95 -5.11 17.13
C ARG A 199 8.32 -6.34 16.50
N GLY A 200 8.80 -6.73 15.30
CA GLY A 200 8.44 -7.99 14.64
C GLY A 200 7.46 -7.85 13.47
N VAL A 201 7.09 -9.01 12.95
CA VAL A 201 6.11 -9.25 11.90
C VAL A 201 5.00 -10.14 12.46
#